data_5de7db3310f61a1750117fd134c14240
#
_entry.id   5de7db3310f61a1750117fd134c14240
#
_cell.length_a   1.000
_cell.length_b   1.000
_cell.length_c   1.000
_cell.angle_alpha   90.00
_cell.angle_beta   90.00
_cell.angle_gamma   90.00
#
_symmetry.space_group_name_H-M   'P 1'
#
loop_
_entity.id
_entity.type
_entity.pdbx_description
1 polymer ?
#
loop_
_entity_poly.entity_id
_entity_poly.type
_entity_poly.pdbx_seq_one_letter_code
_entity_poly.pdbx_strand_id
1 'polypeptide(L)'
;MGKSIGIDLGTTNSVVAFKDATVRVIATGPNNEDLCRSCVAIDKSGSFTVGNAPYKNWRRYAPNIVVSAKRLMGASISDPQVQKMKADKDMYPYGISKMSGGTDESVVVIMNGKEYTPEQISAEILRQLKNDASVKLGGDVTHAVITVPAYFNEKQKSATRKAAELAGLKVQRLLAEPTAAAISYGADKMAADEDKIFLVYDFGGGTFDLSILVASGGNFIESGTGGDRWLGGDDIDRLISEYVLSEAGKANNVDIHKLIEELPERKKYAFQGELKDNVESVKKTLSQSESATISIFDQLEDEDGSPIDIEVKLTREKFESMIRPLVQRTLDLIDDLLEKTAYPIDTIDNILLVGGSSCIPLVRKMLCDKYGKDKILSSEKPMLAIAEGAAILSHSLGTEVECPHCG
;
A
#
# COMPACT_ATOMS: atom_id res chain seq x y z
N MET A 1 -6.30 -15.29 27.96
CA MET A 1 -6.77 -14.05 27.32
C MET A 1 -6.13 -13.97 25.93
N GLY A 2 -6.93 -13.67 24.91
CA GLY A 2 -6.42 -13.46 23.55
C GLY A 2 -5.62 -12.16 23.49
N LYS A 3 -4.66 -12.08 22.52
CA LYS A 3 -3.86 -10.87 22.31
C LYS A 3 -4.55 -9.93 21.34
N SER A 4 -4.26 -8.64 21.46
CA SER A 4 -4.74 -7.60 20.55
C SER A 4 -3.57 -6.97 19.79
N ILE A 5 -3.78 -6.68 18.51
CA ILE A 5 -2.77 -6.16 17.58
C ILE A 5 -3.24 -4.91 16.84
N GLY A 6 -2.30 -4.15 16.29
CA GLY A 6 -2.58 -3.10 15.31
C GLY A 6 -2.30 -3.62 13.90
N ILE A 7 -3.19 -3.34 12.97
CA ILE A 7 -3.03 -3.71 11.56
C ILE A 7 -3.22 -2.48 10.67
N ASP A 8 -2.24 -2.23 9.82
CA ASP A 8 -2.41 -1.42 8.63
C ASP A 8 -2.77 -2.35 7.47
N LEU A 9 -4.03 -2.31 7.03
CA LEU A 9 -4.49 -3.03 5.85
C LEU A 9 -4.33 -2.13 4.62
N GLY A 10 -3.13 -2.07 4.07
CA GLY A 10 -2.82 -1.19 2.95
C GLY A 10 -3.25 -1.72 1.57
N THR A 11 -3.31 -0.83 0.58
CA THR A 11 -3.61 -1.19 -0.82
C THR A 11 -2.51 -2.05 -1.42
N THR A 12 -1.26 -1.71 -1.17
CA THR A 12 -0.07 -2.38 -1.74
C THR A 12 0.60 -3.31 -0.75
N ASN A 13 0.82 -2.85 0.48
CA ASN A 13 1.40 -3.62 1.57
C ASN A 13 0.54 -3.51 2.81
N SER A 14 0.52 -4.55 3.62
CA SER A 14 -0.10 -4.58 4.93
C SER A 14 0.95 -4.85 6.00
N VAL A 15 0.74 -4.30 7.18
CA VAL A 15 1.67 -4.38 8.31
C VAL A 15 0.91 -4.76 9.57
N VAL A 16 1.51 -5.60 10.39
CA VAL A 16 0.99 -5.93 11.71
C VAL A 16 2.00 -5.53 12.79
N ALA A 17 1.53 -4.87 13.82
CA ALA A 17 2.34 -4.45 14.95
C ALA A 17 1.67 -4.83 16.27
N PHE A 18 2.49 -4.96 17.29
CA PHE A 18 2.08 -5.27 18.65
C PHE A 18 2.79 -4.34 19.63
N LYS A 19 2.10 -3.97 20.69
CA LYS A 19 2.65 -3.20 21.81
C LYS A 19 2.51 -3.98 23.12
N ASP A 20 3.64 -4.10 23.80
CA ASP A 20 3.73 -4.42 25.23
C ASP A 20 4.44 -3.26 25.95
N ALA A 21 5.63 -3.45 26.45
CA ALA A 21 6.47 -2.34 26.97
C ALA A 21 6.91 -1.39 25.85
N THR A 22 7.15 -1.94 24.66
CA THR A 22 7.54 -1.19 23.44
C THR A 22 6.68 -1.59 22.27
N VAL A 23 6.56 -0.70 21.28
CA VAL A 23 5.95 -1.03 20.01
C VAL A 23 6.94 -1.81 19.14
N ARG A 24 6.45 -2.86 18.50
CA ARG A 24 7.24 -3.64 17.53
C ARG A 24 6.39 -4.11 16.36
N VAL A 25 6.94 -4.04 15.19
CA VAL A 25 6.36 -4.67 14.01
C VAL A 25 6.59 -6.18 14.08
N ILE A 26 5.58 -6.94 13.72
CA ILE A 26 5.64 -8.39 13.65
C ILE A 26 5.97 -8.78 12.22
N ALA A 27 7.15 -9.33 12.03
CA ALA A 27 7.58 -9.82 10.73
C ALA A 27 6.71 -11.02 10.27
N THR A 28 6.35 -11.03 9.01
CA THR A 28 5.39 -11.96 8.40
C THR A 28 6.00 -12.82 7.31
N GLY A 29 5.33 -13.90 6.99
CA GLY A 29 5.74 -14.83 5.95
C GLY A 29 7.02 -15.60 6.25
N PRO A 30 7.44 -16.48 5.33
CA PRO A 30 8.58 -17.39 5.55
C PRO A 30 9.94 -16.66 5.63
N ASN A 31 10.04 -15.47 5.03
CA ASN A 31 11.28 -14.69 5.00
C ASN A 31 11.36 -13.65 6.13
N ASN A 32 10.40 -13.61 7.05
CA ASN A 32 10.34 -12.65 8.16
C ASN A 32 10.44 -11.19 7.67
N GLU A 33 9.55 -10.80 6.76
CA GLU A 33 9.50 -9.45 6.19
C GLU A 33 8.56 -8.56 7.01
N ASP A 34 8.96 -7.31 7.28
CA ASP A 34 8.13 -6.32 8.01
C ASP A 34 6.87 -5.94 7.21
N LEU A 35 6.95 -6.01 5.87
CA LEU A 35 5.87 -5.69 4.95
C LEU A 35 5.31 -6.97 4.33
N CYS A 36 4.02 -7.22 4.53
CA CYS A 36 3.27 -8.25 3.82
C CYS A 36 2.61 -7.64 2.59
N ARG A 37 2.98 -8.07 1.39
CA ARG A 37 2.30 -7.62 0.18
C ARG A 37 0.79 -7.91 0.28
N SER A 38 -0.07 -6.93 0.00
CA SER A 38 -1.53 -7.10 -0.06
C SER A 38 -1.92 -7.84 -1.35
N CYS A 39 -1.46 -9.07 -1.43
CA CYS A 39 -1.52 -9.94 -2.59
C CYS A 39 -2.02 -11.32 -2.17
N VAL A 40 -3.03 -11.82 -2.89
CA VAL A 40 -3.63 -13.15 -2.66
C VAL A 40 -3.66 -13.90 -3.98
N ALA A 41 -3.10 -15.08 -4.00
CA ALA A 41 -3.16 -15.97 -5.16
C ALA A 41 -3.81 -17.30 -4.79
N ILE A 42 -4.37 -17.97 -5.79
CA ILE A 42 -4.93 -19.31 -5.65
C ILE A 42 -4.20 -20.25 -6.62
N ASP A 43 -3.81 -21.40 -6.12
CA ASP A 43 -3.21 -22.44 -6.95
C ASP A 43 -4.27 -23.34 -7.61
N LYS A 44 -3.81 -24.29 -8.44
CA LYS A 44 -4.69 -25.23 -9.12
C LYS A 44 -5.47 -26.17 -8.17
N SER A 45 -4.99 -26.36 -6.94
CA SER A 45 -5.68 -27.16 -5.92
C SER A 45 -6.79 -26.38 -5.21
N GLY A 46 -6.85 -25.06 -5.40
CA GLY A 46 -7.77 -24.17 -4.72
C GLY A 46 -7.22 -23.63 -3.39
N SER A 47 -5.93 -23.81 -3.13
CA SER A 47 -5.28 -23.33 -1.92
C SER A 47 -4.82 -21.87 -2.09
N PHE A 48 -5.09 -21.03 -1.07
CA PHE A 48 -4.65 -19.65 -1.05
C PHE A 48 -3.18 -19.52 -0.63
N THR A 49 -2.48 -18.60 -1.25
CA THR A 49 -1.15 -18.15 -0.86
C THR A 49 -1.17 -16.62 -0.79
N VAL A 50 -0.61 -16.06 0.27
CA VAL A 50 -0.72 -14.63 0.58
C VAL A 50 0.67 -13.99 0.71
N GLY A 51 0.77 -12.72 0.38
CA GLY A 51 1.95 -11.91 0.67
C GLY A 51 2.99 -11.87 -0.42
N ASN A 52 4.25 -11.80 -0.03
CA ASN A 52 5.38 -11.58 -0.93
C ASN A 52 5.68 -12.80 -1.81
N ALA A 53 5.46 -14.01 -1.30
CA ALA A 53 5.74 -15.25 -2.02
C ALA A 53 4.97 -15.40 -3.35
N PRO A 54 3.62 -15.24 -3.39
CA PRO A 54 2.91 -15.29 -4.65
C PRO A 54 3.22 -14.10 -5.56
N TYR A 55 3.49 -12.91 -5.01
CA TYR A 55 3.85 -11.73 -5.80
C TYR A 55 5.16 -11.94 -6.57
N LYS A 56 6.20 -12.44 -5.91
CA LYS A 56 7.49 -12.81 -6.54
C LYS A 56 7.37 -13.99 -7.52
N ASN A 57 6.30 -14.77 -7.45
CA ASN A 57 6.02 -15.88 -8.37
C ASN A 57 4.87 -15.55 -9.32
N TRP A 58 4.80 -14.33 -9.82
CA TRP A 58 3.75 -13.82 -10.70
C TRP A 58 3.42 -14.78 -11.85
N ARG A 59 4.43 -15.27 -12.55
CA ARG A 59 4.33 -16.26 -13.63
C ARG A 59 3.52 -17.51 -13.27
N ARG A 60 3.62 -17.96 -12.02
CA ARG A 60 2.96 -19.18 -11.54
C ARG A 60 1.48 -18.98 -11.34
N TYR A 61 1.08 -17.79 -10.88
CA TYR A 61 -0.27 -17.52 -10.38
C TYR A 61 -1.13 -16.70 -11.33
N ALA A 62 -0.55 -15.82 -12.14
CA ALA A 62 -1.35 -15.02 -13.07
C ALA A 62 -2.10 -15.92 -14.09
N PRO A 63 -3.40 -15.64 -14.38
CA PRO A 63 -4.19 -14.49 -13.90
C PRO A 63 -4.89 -14.68 -12.54
N ASN A 64 -4.61 -15.75 -11.78
CA ASN A 64 -5.27 -16.09 -10.52
C ASN A 64 -4.54 -15.46 -9.30
N ILE A 65 -4.12 -14.22 -9.43
CA ILE A 65 -3.44 -13.43 -8.41
C ILE A 65 -4.11 -12.08 -8.29
N VAL A 66 -4.58 -11.74 -7.10
CA VAL A 66 -5.28 -10.48 -6.80
C VAL A 66 -4.36 -9.56 -6.02
N VAL A 67 -4.18 -8.36 -6.51
CA VAL A 67 -3.53 -7.24 -5.84
C VAL A 67 -4.53 -6.09 -5.68
N SER A 68 -4.27 -5.18 -4.75
CA SER A 68 -5.07 -3.96 -4.54
C SER A 68 -6.57 -4.22 -4.25
N ALA A 69 -6.92 -5.35 -3.62
CA ALA A 69 -8.31 -5.69 -3.30
C ALA A 69 -9.03 -4.60 -2.48
N LYS A 70 -8.29 -3.83 -1.66
CA LYS A 70 -8.82 -2.71 -0.86
C LYS A 70 -9.54 -1.67 -1.72
N ARG A 71 -9.12 -1.46 -2.98
CA ARG A 71 -9.77 -0.54 -3.92
C ARG A 71 -11.17 -0.97 -4.35
N LEU A 72 -11.47 -2.26 -4.24
CA LEU A 72 -12.75 -2.86 -4.62
C LEU A 72 -13.73 -2.96 -3.44
N MET A 73 -13.27 -2.76 -2.20
CA MET A 73 -14.11 -2.87 -1.01
C MET A 73 -15.20 -1.80 -1.00
N GLY A 74 -16.45 -2.24 -0.91
CA GLY A 74 -17.62 -1.35 -0.91
C GLY A 74 -17.84 -0.58 -2.23
N ALA A 75 -17.15 -0.97 -3.31
CA ALA A 75 -17.24 -0.34 -4.62
C ALA A 75 -18.38 -0.91 -5.46
N SER A 76 -18.86 -0.14 -6.45
CA SER A 76 -19.77 -0.58 -7.51
C SER A 76 -18.98 -0.95 -8.76
N ILE A 77 -19.51 -1.87 -9.56
CA ILE A 77 -18.89 -2.24 -10.84
C ILE A 77 -18.79 -1.03 -11.80
N SER A 78 -19.72 -0.09 -11.69
CA SER A 78 -19.74 1.13 -12.51
C SER A 78 -18.80 2.22 -12.04
N ASP A 79 -18.18 2.06 -10.86
CA ASP A 79 -17.25 3.07 -10.34
C ASP A 79 -16.06 3.27 -11.29
N PRO A 80 -15.66 4.52 -11.59
CA PRO A 80 -14.57 4.81 -12.50
C PRO A 80 -13.27 4.10 -12.13
N GLN A 81 -12.98 3.97 -10.83
CA GLN A 81 -11.81 3.26 -10.34
C GLN A 81 -11.85 1.77 -10.67
N VAL A 82 -13.02 1.12 -10.57
CA VAL A 82 -13.19 -0.29 -10.91
C VAL A 82 -13.05 -0.50 -12.42
N GLN A 83 -13.60 0.42 -13.23
CA GLN A 83 -13.45 0.38 -14.69
C GLN A 83 -11.97 0.57 -15.11
N LYS A 84 -11.23 1.47 -14.45
CA LYS A 84 -9.80 1.65 -14.69
C LYS A 84 -9.01 0.37 -14.37
N MET A 85 -9.30 -0.29 -13.24
CA MET A 85 -8.67 -1.58 -12.89
C MET A 85 -9.01 -2.68 -13.90
N LYS A 86 -10.24 -2.74 -14.40
CA LYS A 86 -10.64 -3.71 -15.43
C LYS A 86 -9.90 -3.52 -16.76
N ALA A 87 -9.56 -2.28 -17.09
CA ALA A 87 -8.87 -1.94 -18.33
C ALA A 87 -7.37 -2.25 -18.27
N ASP A 88 -6.74 -2.11 -17.11
CA ASP A 88 -5.29 -2.30 -16.91
C ASP A 88 -4.99 -3.78 -16.55
N LYS A 89 -4.87 -4.64 -17.56
CA LYS A 89 -4.61 -6.07 -17.39
C LYS A 89 -3.16 -6.40 -17.01
N ASP A 90 -2.25 -5.50 -17.24
CA ASP A 90 -0.84 -5.68 -16.86
C ASP A 90 -0.66 -5.53 -15.35
N MET A 91 -1.41 -4.61 -14.74
CA MET A 91 -1.40 -4.42 -13.28
C MET A 91 -2.39 -5.34 -12.58
N TYR A 92 -3.58 -5.57 -13.15
CA TYR A 92 -4.69 -6.32 -12.56
C TYR A 92 -5.09 -7.49 -13.49
N PRO A 93 -4.32 -8.59 -13.54
CA PRO A 93 -4.52 -9.68 -14.51
C PRO A 93 -5.78 -10.50 -14.24
N TYR A 94 -6.34 -10.42 -13.05
CA TYR A 94 -7.54 -11.15 -12.64
C TYR A 94 -8.84 -10.58 -13.24
N GLY A 95 -9.88 -11.40 -13.26
CA GLY A 95 -11.22 -10.96 -13.66
C GLY A 95 -11.87 -10.08 -12.58
N ILE A 96 -12.52 -8.99 -12.99
CA ILE A 96 -13.37 -8.17 -12.12
C ILE A 96 -14.75 -8.12 -12.76
N SER A 97 -15.79 -8.50 -12.02
CA SER A 97 -17.15 -8.60 -12.53
C SER A 97 -18.18 -8.24 -11.47
N LYS A 98 -19.42 -8.17 -11.88
CA LYS A 98 -20.58 -8.21 -10.99
C LYS A 98 -20.78 -9.66 -10.53
N MET A 99 -21.12 -9.85 -9.27
CA MET A 99 -21.49 -11.17 -8.72
C MET A 99 -22.67 -11.78 -9.48
N SER A 100 -22.63 -13.07 -9.74
CA SER A 100 -23.72 -13.80 -10.37
C SER A 100 -25.03 -13.68 -9.55
N GLY A 101 -26.07 -13.15 -10.16
CA GLY A 101 -27.34 -12.86 -9.49
C GLY A 101 -27.33 -11.66 -8.53
N GLY A 102 -26.22 -10.94 -8.42
CA GLY A 102 -26.10 -9.74 -7.58
C GLY A 102 -26.48 -8.44 -8.29
N THR A 103 -26.35 -7.33 -7.55
CA THR A 103 -26.52 -5.96 -8.07
C THR A 103 -25.19 -5.40 -8.57
N ASP A 104 -25.20 -4.22 -9.18
CA ASP A 104 -23.99 -3.52 -9.62
C ASP A 104 -23.06 -3.15 -8.45
N GLU A 105 -23.58 -3.13 -7.23
CA GLU A 105 -22.80 -2.91 -6.00
C GLU A 105 -22.11 -4.18 -5.46
N SER A 106 -22.31 -5.32 -6.12
CA SER A 106 -21.78 -6.63 -5.73
C SER A 106 -20.58 -6.98 -6.60
N VAL A 107 -19.46 -6.25 -6.42
CA VAL A 107 -18.20 -6.50 -7.15
C VAL A 107 -17.56 -7.79 -6.65
N VAL A 108 -17.07 -8.61 -7.58
CA VAL A 108 -16.27 -9.81 -7.31
C VAL A 108 -15.01 -9.83 -8.15
N VAL A 109 -14.02 -10.54 -7.66
CA VAL A 109 -12.84 -10.96 -8.43
C VAL A 109 -12.98 -12.42 -8.83
N ILE A 110 -12.45 -12.78 -10.00
CA ILE A 110 -12.56 -14.14 -10.53
C ILE A 110 -11.18 -14.77 -10.52
N MET A 111 -11.05 -15.89 -9.81
CA MET A 111 -9.85 -16.74 -9.77
C MET A 111 -10.23 -18.20 -9.94
N ASN A 112 -9.54 -18.93 -10.81
CA ASN A 112 -9.86 -20.33 -11.17
C ASN A 112 -11.35 -20.54 -11.51
N GLY A 113 -11.98 -19.56 -12.18
CA GLY A 113 -13.39 -19.61 -12.57
C GLY A 113 -14.38 -19.45 -11.40
N LYS A 114 -13.92 -19.13 -10.19
CA LYS A 114 -14.77 -18.88 -9.02
C LYS A 114 -14.79 -17.41 -8.66
N GLU A 115 -15.94 -16.96 -8.15
CA GLU A 115 -16.15 -15.60 -7.67
C GLU A 115 -15.75 -15.48 -6.20
N TYR A 116 -15.00 -14.41 -5.88
CA TYR A 116 -14.62 -14.05 -4.52
C TYR A 116 -14.94 -12.57 -4.29
N THR A 117 -15.51 -12.23 -3.15
CA THR A 117 -15.72 -10.83 -2.80
C THR A 117 -14.41 -10.17 -2.36
N PRO A 118 -14.26 -8.84 -2.49
CA PRO A 118 -13.09 -8.11 -1.99
C PRO A 118 -12.85 -8.36 -0.50
N GLU A 119 -13.93 -8.52 0.29
CA GLU A 119 -13.86 -8.86 1.71
C GLU A 119 -13.23 -10.23 1.95
N GLN A 120 -13.58 -11.23 1.14
CA GLN A 120 -12.99 -12.57 1.23
C GLN A 120 -11.49 -12.54 0.90
N ILE A 121 -11.10 -11.79 -0.13
CA ILE A 121 -9.68 -11.61 -0.47
C ILE A 121 -8.92 -10.89 0.65
N SER A 122 -9.48 -9.80 1.17
CA SER A 122 -8.86 -9.05 2.28
C SER A 122 -8.80 -9.88 3.56
N ALA A 123 -9.77 -10.77 3.78
CA ALA A 123 -9.77 -11.71 4.91
C ALA A 123 -8.59 -12.68 4.85
N GLU A 124 -8.16 -13.13 3.68
CA GLU A 124 -6.96 -13.99 3.56
C GLU A 124 -5.69 -13.24 4.01
N ILE A 125 -5.57 -11.95 3.65
CA ILE A 125 -4.46 -11.11 4.10
C ILE A 125 -4.49 -10.98 5.64
N LEU A 126 -5.64 -10.61 6.19
CA LEU A 126 -5.80 -10.45 7.64
C LEU A 126 -5.57 -11.76 8.39
N ARG A 127 -5.99 -12.89 7.83
CA ARG A 127 -5.76 -14.24 8.41
C ARG A 127 -4.28 -14.58 8.45
N GLN A 128 -3.54 -14.27 7.38
CA GLN A 128 -2.08 -14.46 7.35
C GLN A 128 -1.41 -13.63 8.44
N LEU A 129 -1.72 -12.32 8.52
CA LEU A 129 -1.14 -11.42 9.53
C LEU A 129 -1.48 -11.89 10.95
N LYS A 130 -2.73 -12.30 11.21
CA LYS A 130 -3.17 -12.87 12.49
C LYS A 130 -2.38 -14.11 12.86
N ASN A 131 -2.24 -15.05 11.94
CA ASN A 131 -1.56 -16.32 12.19
C ASN A 131 -0.07 -16.11 12.48
N ASP A 132 0.61 -15.28 11.68
CA ASP A 132 2.01 -14.95 11.89
C ASP A 132 2.22 -14.24 13.24
N ALA A 133 1.34 -13.30 13.57
CA ALA A 133 1.37 -12.63 14.88
C ALA A 133 1.12 -13.62 16.03
N SER A 134 0.18 -14.55 15.90
CA SER A 134 -0.11 -15.56 16.91
C SER A 134 1.11 -16.46 17.20
N VAL A 135 1.80 -16.87 16.13
CA VAL A 135 3.03 -17.68 16.24
C VAL A 135 4.14 -16.89 16.92
N LYS A 136 4.41 -15.66 16.44
CA LYS A 136 5.49 -14.80 16.96
C LYS A 136 5.27 -14.34 18.39
N LEU A 137 4.03 -14.15 18.78
CA LEU A 137 3.66 -13.72 20.13
C LEU A 137 3.45 -14.89 21.12
N GLY A 138 3.47 -16.14 20.62
CA GLY A 138 3.27 -17.33 21.46
C GLY A 138 1.91 -17.38 22.11
N GLY A 139 0.84 -16.99 21.39
CA GLY A 139 -0.52 -17.00 21.89
C GLY A 139 -1.53 -16.52 20.86
N ASP A 140 -2.80 -16.91 21.06
CA ASP A 140 -3.84 -16.59 20.08
C ASP A 140 -4.13 -15.09 20.02
N VAL A 141 -4.14 -14.55 18.79
CA VAL A 141 -4.54 -13.19 18.49
C VAL A 141 -6.02 -13.18 18.13
N THR A 142 -6.81 -12.48 18.93
CA THR A 142 -8.27 -12.48 18.79
C THR A 142 -8.85 -11.10 18.46
N HIS A 143 -8.14 -10.03 18.78
CA HIS A 143 -8.61 -8.65 18.64
C HIS A 143 -7.65 -7.83 17.80
N ALA A 144 -8.18 -6.82 17.10
CA ALA A 144 -7.37 -5.88 16.33
C ALA A 144 -7.96 -4.47 16.29
N VAL A 145 -7.08 -3.47 16.26
CA VAL A 145 -7.34 -2.16 15.69
C VAL A 145 -6.87 -2.21 14.24
N ILE A 146 -7.76 -1.92 13.31
CA ILE A 146 -7.46 -1.95 11.86
C ILE A 146 -7.59 -0.54 11.30
N THR A 147 -6.63 -0.12 10.49
CA THR A 147 -6.66 1.22 9.92
C THR A 147 -7.45 1.28 8.61
N VAL A 148 -8.03 2.43 8.38
CA VAL A 148 -8.77 2.75 7.15
C VAL A 148 -8.42 4.18 6.73
N PRO A 149 -8.44 4.48 5.41
CA PRO A 149 -8.32 5.85 4.94
C PRO A 149 -9.40 6.74 5.57
N ALA A 150 -9.05 7.98 5.85
CA ALA A 150 -9.95 8.94 6.49
C ALA A 150 -11.25 9.16 5.70
N TYR A 151 -11.15 9.16 4.37
CA TYR A 151 -12.29 9.36 3.45
C TYR A 151 -13.18 8.12 3.24
N PHE A 152 -12.89 6.98 3.90
CA PHE A 152 -13.73 5.79 3.74
C PHE A 152 -15.16 6.06 4.21
N ASN A 153 -16.11 5.76 3.34
CA ASN A 153 -17.53 5.78 3.67
C ASN A 153 -17.95 4.55 4.52
N GLU A 154 -19.18 4.55 5.00
CA GLU A 154 -19.66 3.48 5.88
C GLU A 154 -19.74 2.10 5.18
N LYS A 155 -19.96 2.05 3.86
CA LYS A 155 -19.90 0.77 3.09
C LYS A 155 -18.48 0.19 3.12
N GLN A 156 -17.46 1.02 2.89
CA GLN A 156 -16.06 0.61 2.90
C GLN A 156 -15.58 0.20 4.31
N LYS A 157 -16.02 0.94 5.33
CA LYS A 157 -15.75 0.58 6.73
C LYS A 157 -16.44 -0.73 7.12
N SER A 158 -17.69 -0.94 6.71
CA SER A 158 -18.42 -2.18 6.93
C SER A 158 -17.76 -3.36 6.23
N ALA A 159 -17.31 -3.19 4.98
CA ALA A 159 -16.55 -4.19 4.24
C ALA A 159 -15.23 -4.56 4.95
N THR A 160 -14.53 -3.57 5.53
CA THR A 160 -13.31 -3.82 6.32
C THR A 160 -13.61 -4.63 7.58
N ARG A 161 -14.69 -4.30 8.32
CA ARG A 161 -15.13 -5.11 9.48
C ARG A 161 -15.47 -6.54 9.05
N LYS A 162 -16.19 -6.69 7.93
CA LYS A 162 -16.55 -8.01 7.42
C LYS A 162 -15.34 -8.85 7.05
N ALA A 163 -14.32 -8.26 6.43
CA ALA A 163 -13.06 -8.95 6.15
C ALA A 163 -12.37 -9.43 7.45
N ALA A 164 -12.35 -8.61 8.49
CA ALA A 164 -11.78 -8.98 9.77
C ALA A 164 -12.55 -10.13 10.46
N GLU A 165 -13.88 -10.10 10.44
CA GLU A 165 -14.73 -11.17 10.95
C GLU A 165 -14.45 -12.50 10.23
N LEU A 166 -14.35 -12.48 8.89
CA LEU A 166 -14.02 -13.65 8.07
C LEU A 166 -12.62 -14.20 8.38
N ALA A 167 -11.69 -13.34 8.82
CA ALA A 167 -10.37 -13.72 9.30
C ALA A 167 -10.37 -14.24 10.75
N GLY A 168 -11.50 -14.16 11.45
CA GLY A 168 -11.62 -14.54 12.87
C GLY A 168 -10.99 -13.52 13.82
N LEU A 169 -11.06 -12.23 13.48
CA LEU A 169 -10.63 -11.10 14.30
C LEU A 169 -11.85 -10.31 14.79
N LYS A 170 -11.87 -9.97 16.06
CA LYS A 170 -12.78 -8.98 16.62
C LYS A 170 -12.17 -7.59 16.45
N VAL A 171 -12.87 -6.72 15.74
CA VAL A 171 -12.42 -5.33 15.52
C VAL A 171 -12.74 -4.49 16.75
N GLN A 172 -11.71 -4.09 17.50
CA GLN A 172 -11.87 -3.17 18.64
C GLN A 172 -12.21 -1.76 18.15
N ARG A 173 -11.53 -1.32 17.09
CA ARG A 173 -11.76 -0.01 16.43
C ARG A 173 -11.28 -0.05 15.00
N LEU A 174 -12.00 0.64 14.11
CA LEU A 174 -11.44 1.12 12.86
C LEU A 174 -10.85 2.50 13.13
N LEU A 175 -9.56 2.65 12.88
CA LEU A 175 -8.79 3.87 13.15
C LEU A 175 -8.44 4.53 11.82
N ALA A 176 -8.66 5.84 11.71
CA ALA A 176 -8.24 6.59 10.54
C ALA A 176 -6.70 6.56 10.40
N GLU A 177 -6.19 6.29 9.21
CA GLU A 177 -4.75 6.22 8.92
C GLU A 177 -3.98 7.47 9.38
N PRO A 178 -4.45 8.71 9.15
CA PRO A 178 -3.75 9.90 9.64
C PRO A 178 -3.71 9.99 11.17
N THR A 179 -4.77 9.54 11.86
CA THR A 179 -4.77 9.47 13.32
C THR A 179 -3.76 8.44 13.83
N ALA A 180 -3.70 7.26 13.19
CA ALA A 180 -2.70 6.25 13.51
C ALA A 180 -1.28 6.79 13.31
N ALA A 181 -1.02 7.49 12.20
CA ALA A 181 0.24 8.16 11.96
C ALA A 181 0.60 9.14 13.09
N ALA A 182 -0.30 10.06 13.45
CA ALA A 182 -0.05 11.01 14.53
C ALA A 182 0.25 10.32 15.88
N ILE A 183 -0.48 9.26 16.22
CA ILE A 183 -0.23 8.45 17.42
C ILE A 183 1.18 7.85 17.39
N SER A 184 1.63 7.32 16.26
CA SER A 184 2.99 6.75 16.15
C SER A 184 4.09 7.80 16.36
N TYR A 185 3.82 9.05 16.00
CA TYR A 185 4.69 10.20 16.25
C TYR A 185 4.54 10.81 17.64
N GLY A 186 3.76 10.18 18.53
CA GLY A 186 3.65 10.54 19.94
C GLY A 186 2.56 11.53 20.28
N ALA A 187 1.63 11.80 19.37
CA ALA A 187 0.52 12.71 19.63
C ALA A 187 -0.45 12.22 20.74
N ASP A 188 -0.44 10.91 21.06
CA ASP A 188 -1.17 10.33 22.20
C ASP A 188 -0.58 10.72 23.56
N LYS A 189 0.64 11.26 23.60
CA LYS A 189 1.36 11.66 24.82
C LYS A 189 1.40 13.16 25.04
N MET A 190 0.73 13.92 24.18
CA MET A 190 0.62 15.37 24.33
C MET A 190 -0.09 15.74 25.64
N ALA A 191 0.30 16.84 26.26
CA ALA A 191 -0.36 17.36 27.44
C ALA A 191 -1.82 17.74 27.14
N ALA A 192 -2.69 17.70 28.15
CA ALA A 192 -4.13 17.97 27.96
C ALA A 192 -4.44 19.40 27.50
N ASP A 193 -3.52 20.33 27.71
CA ASP A 193 -3.57 21.73 27.31
C ASP A 193 -2.71 22.05 26.07
N GLU A 194 -2.16 21.03 25.42
CA GLU A 194 -1.38 21.17 24.19
C GLU A 194 -2.23 20.90 22.97
N ASP A 195 -2.25 21.84 22.03
CA ASP A 195 -2.89 21.70 20.74
C ASP A 195 -1.83 21.68 19.63
N LYS A 196 -1.99 20.78 18.66
CA LYS A 196 -1.13 20.70 17.47
C LYS A 196 -1.93 20.44 16.23
N ILE A 197 -1.49 21.03 15.13
CA ILE A 197 -2.05 20.82 13.81
C ILE A 197 -1.01 20.08 12.97
N PHE A 198 -1.35 18.87 12.56
CA PHE A 198 -0.52 18.04 11.70
C PHE A 198 -1.07 18.02 10.28
N LEU A 199 -0.16 18.08 9.31
CA LEU A 199 -0.44 17.66 7.93
C LEU A 199 0.16 16.27 7.77
N VAL A 200 -0.68 15.26 7.62
CA VAL A 200 -0.23 13.89 7.32
C VAL A 200 -0.06 13.76 5.82
N TYR A 201 1.15 13.43 5.39
CA TYR A 201 1.57 13.21 4.01
C TYR A 201 1.83 11.72 3.85
N ASP A 202 0.84 10.99 3.36
CA ASP A 202 0.92 9.55 3.13
C ASP A 202 1.15 9.26 1.65
N PHE A 203 2.42 9.00 1.30
CA PHE A 203 2.80 8.63 -0.05
C PHE A 203 3.08 7.13 -0.11
N GLY A 204 2.02 6.38 -0.39
CA GLY A 204 1.99 4.92 -0.42
C GLY A 204 2.48 4.32 -1.74
N GLY A 205 2.20 3.03 -1.92
CA GLY A 205 2.53 2.33 -3.17
C GLY A 205 1.56 2.66 -4.30
N GLY A 206 0.27 2.80 -4.01
CA GLY A 206 -0.74 3.03 -5.04
C GLY A 206 -1.53 4.33 -4.87
N THR A 207 -1.49 4.96 -3.70
CA THR A 207 -2.24 6.19 -3.36
C THR A 207 -1.33 7.24 -2.77
N PHE A 208 -1.74 8.49 -2.93
CA PHE A 208 -1.23 9.63 -2.20
C PHE A 208 -2.38 10.27 -1.43
N ASP A 209 -2.30 10.26 -0.11
CA ASP A 209 -3.33 10.75 0.77
C ASP A 209 -2.81 11.88 1.66
N LEU A 210 -3.61 12.93 1.80
CA LEU A 210 -3.33 14.10 2.64
C LEU A 210 -4.44 14.27 3.66
N SER A 211 -4.09 14.58 4.90
CA SER A 211 -5.06 14.92 5.94
C SER A 211 -4.53 16.01 6.84
N ILE A 212 -5.36 17.02 7.14
CA ILE A 212 -5.11 17.98 8.22
C ILE A 212 -5.78 17.44 9.47
N LEU A 213 -4.98 17.21 10.50
CA LEU A 213 -5.40 16.63 11.77
C LEU A 213 -5.11 17.59 12.91
N VAL A 214 -6.14 18.00 13.62
CA VAL A 214 -6.01 18.76 14.86
C VAL A 214 -6.00 17.79 16.03
N ALA A 215 -4.91 17.78 16.78
CA ALA A 215 -4.77 17.02 18.03
C ALA A 215 -4.91 17.99 19.21
N SER A 216 -5.86 17.72 20.10
CA SER A 216 -6.18 18.58 21.25
C SER A 216 -6.65 17.72 22.42
N GLY A 217 -5.97 17.79 23.56
CA GLY A 217 -6.36 17.09 24.79
C GLY A 217 -6.56 15.59 24.61
N GLY A 218 -5.76 14.94 23.77
CA GLY A 218 -5.88 13.50 23.47
C GLY A 218 -6.98 13.15 22.44
N ASN A 219 -7.69 14.16 21.93
CA ASN A 219 -8.67 14.00 20.86
C ASN A 219 -8.04 14.32 19.51
N PHE A 220 -8.54 13.67 18.46
CA PHE A 220 -8.08 13.89 17.09
C PHE A 220 -9.27 14.26 16.22
N ILE A 221 -9.18 15.42 15.57
CA ILE A 221 -10.23 15.94 14.70
C ILE A 221 -9.63 16.08 13.29
N GLU A 222 -10.19 15.39 12.32
CA GLU A 222 -9.83 15.57 10.93
C GLU A 222 -10.52 16.81 10.37
N SER A 223 -9.72 17.78 9.96
CA SER A 223 -10.19 19.09 9.51
C SER A 223 -10.18 19.26 7.99
N GLY A 224 -9.56 18.34 7.28
CA GLY A 224 -9.54 18.33 5.82
C GLY A 224 -8.79 17.13 5.25
N THR A 225 -9.22 16.72 4.07
CA THR A 225 -8.60 15.63 3.31
C THR A 225 -8.37 16.02 1.86
N GLY A 226 -7.33 15.48 1.27
CA GLY A 226 -6.97 15.65 -0.13
C GLY A 226 -6.14 14.48 -0.62
N GLY A 227 -5.60 14.60 -1.81
CA GLY A 227 -4.71 13.59 -2.37
C GLY A 227 -5.13 13.12 -3.75
N ASP A 228 -4.49 12.04 -4.20
CA ASP A 228 -4.75 11.41 -5.48
C ASP A 228 -4.68 9.87 -5.32
N ARG A 229 -5.82 9.22 -5.53
CA ARG A 229 -5.98 7.76 -5.37
C ARG A 229 -5.24 6.93 -6.43
N TRP A 230 -4.63 7.60 -7.42
CA TRP A 230 -3.91 6.98 -8.52
C TRP A 230 -2.47 7.48 -8.62
N LEU A 231 -1.96 8.12 -7.58
CA LEU A 231 -0.58 8.60 -7.49
C LEU A 231 0.15 7.84 -6.38
N GLY A 232 1.17 7.08 -6.74
CA GLY A 232 1.91 6.27 -5.78
C GLY A 232 3.21 5.70 -6.33
N GLY A 233 3.80 4.80 -5.57
CA GLY A 233 5.01 4.07 -5.95
C GLY A 233 4.84 3.25 -7.24
N ASP A 234 3.61 2.81 -7.54
CA ASP A 234 3.30 2.06 -8.76
C ASP A 234 3.45 2.93 -10.03
N ASP A 235 3.17 4.25 -9.93
CA ASP A 235 3.39 5.18 -11.05
C ASP A 235 4.87 5.45 -11.25
N ILE A 236 5.64 5.49 -10.16
CA ILE A 236 7.10 5.57 -10.21
C ILE A 236 7.68 4.31 -10.88
N ASP A 237 7.18 3.13 -10.52
CA ASP A 237 7.59 1.86 -11.14
C ASP A 237 7.28 1.84 -12.63
N ARG A 238 6.13 2.37 -13.04
CA ARG A 238 5.78 2.51 -14.45
C ARG A 238 6.75 3.40 -15.21
N LEU A 239 7.14 4.56 -14.66
CA LEU A 239 8.14 5.43 -15.28
C LEU A 239 9.49 4.74 -15.46
N ILE A 240 9.94 3.98 -14.45
CA ILE A 240 11.19 3.22 -14.55
C ILE A 240 11.06 2.13 -15.61
N SER A 241 9.95 1.40 -15.63
CA SER A 241 9.69 0.34 -16.63
C SER A 241 9.75 0.89 -18.05
N GLU A 242 9.04 1.98 -18.34
CA GLU A 242 9.04 2.62 -19.65
C GLU A 242 10.45 3.10 -20.07
N TYR A 243 11.18 3.70 -19.13
CA TYR A 243 12.55 4.12 -19.40
C TYR A 243 13.44 2.92 -19.75
N VAL A 244 13.38 1.84 -18.98
CA VAL A 244 14.18 0.63 -19.17
C VAL A 244 13.87 -0.03 -20.52
N LEU A 245 12.59 -0.19 -20.83
CA LEU A 245 12.16 -0.78 -22.11
C LEU A 245 12.56 0.09 -23.30
N SER A 246 12.44 1.42 -23.18
CA SER A 246 12.89 2.35 -24.21
C SER A 246 14.41 2.26 -24.46
N GLU A 247 15.22 2.24 -23.40
CA GLU A 247 16.68 2.15 -23.56
C GLU A 247 17.10 0.78 -24.11
N ALA A 248 16.48 -0.30 -23.66
CA ALA A 248 16.73 -1.65 -24.17
C ALA A 248 16.33 -1.77 -25.65
N GLY A 249 15.19 -1.19 -26.05
CA GLY A 249 14.77 -1.17 -27.46
C GLY A 249 15.77 -0.42 -28.35
N LYS A 250 16.28 0.74 -27.89
CA LYS A 250 17.32 1.50 -28.62
C LYS A 250 18.63 0.71 -28.73
N ALA A 251 19.06 0.08 -27.63
CA ALA A 251 20.33 -0.65 -27.59
C ALA A 251 20.34 -1.86 -28.56
N ASN A 252 19.19 -2.52 -28.69
CA ASN A 252 19.03 -3.70 -29.54
C ASN A 252 18.43 -3.38 -30.93
N ASN A 253 18.07 -2.11 -31.18
CA ASN A 253 17.42 -1.66 -32.43
C ASN A 253 16.12 -2.43 -32.75
N VAL A 254 15.28 -2.67 -31.75
CA VAL A 254 14.00 -3.39 -31.85
C VAL A 254 12.85 -2.62 -31.21
N ASP A 255 11.63 -2.90 -31.64
CA ASP A 255 10.42 -2.49 -30.93
C ASP A 255 10.11 -3.49 -29.79
N ILE A 256 10.62 -3.18 -28.60
CA ILE A 256 10.52 -4.09 -27.46
C ILE A 256 9.09 -4.26 -26.99
N HIS A 257 8.22 -3.24 -27.13
CA HIS A 257 6.81 -3.34 -26.77
C HIS A 257 6.08 -4.32 -27.69
N LYS A 258 6.35 -4.26 -28.99
CA LYS A 258 5.78 -5.22 -29.95
C LYS A 258 6.22 -6.65 -29.60
N LEU A 259 7.49 -6.88 -29.30
CA LEU A 259 7.99 -8.19 -28.91
C LEU A 259 7.30 -8.73 -27.65
N ILE A 260 7.08 -7.88 -26.63
CA ILE A 260 6.37 -8.27 -25.41
C ILE A 260 4.89 -8.62 -25.71
N GLU A 261 4.23 -7.85 -26.59
CA GLU A 261 2.83 -8.10 -26.97
C GLU A 261 2.66 -9.43 -27.71
N GLU A 262 3.64 -9.80 -28.53
CA GLU A 262 3.65 -11.04 -29.32
C GLU A 262 4.04 -12.27 -28.48
N LEU A 263 4.52 -12.11 -27.25
CA LEU A 263 4.83 -13.24 -26.38
C LEU A 263 3.59 -14.10 -26.08
N PRO A 264 3.74 -15.43 -26.06
CA PRO A 264 2.73 -16.31 -25.48
C PRO A 264 2.37 -15.86 -24.05
N GLU A 265 1.10 -15.91 -23.70
CA GLU A 265 0.55 -15.37 -22.43
C GLU A 265 1.39 -15.76 -21.20
N ARG A 266 1.82 -17.03 -21.12
CA ARG A 266 2.64 -17.50 -20.01
C ARG A 266 4.05 -16.88 -19.97
N LYS A 267 4.67 -16.65 -21.14
CA LYS A 267 5.96 -15.94 -21.24
C LYS A 267 5.78 -14.46 -20.90
N LYS A 268 4.68 -13.85 -21.36
CA LYS A 268 4.33 -12.47 -21.01
C LYS A 268 4.21 -12.27 -19.50
N TYR A 269 3.51 -13.16 -18.79
CA TYR A 269 3.43 -13.10 -17.31
C TYR A 269 4.79 -13.31 -16.64
N ALA A 270 5.66 -14.15 -17.21
CA ALA A 270 7.01 -14.34 -16.69
C ALA A 270 7.82 -13.05 -16.80
N PHE A 271 7.84 -12.46 -17.98
CA PHE A 271 8.53 -11.20 -18.25
C PHE A 271 8.02 -10.06 -17.36
N GLN A 272 6.69 -9.88 -17.28
CA GLN A 272 6.08 -8.86 -16.45
C GLN A 272 6.43 -9.01 -14.97
N GLY A 273 6.43 -10.23 -14.45
CA GLY A 273 6.81 -10.51 -13.07
C GLY A 273 8.27 -10.14 -12.79
N GLU A 274 9.18 -10.52 -13.67
CA GLU A 274 10.60 -10.23 -13.54
C GLU A 274 10.89 -8.73 -13.70
N LEU A 275 10.23 -8.04 -14.64
CA LEU A 275 10.35 -6.60 -14.80
C LEU A 275 9.86 -5.86 -13.54
N LYS A 276 8.71 -6.22 -12.98
CA LYS A 276 8.17 -5.62 -11.75
C LYS A 276 9.13 -5.77 -10.57
N ASP A 277 9.65 -6.97 -10.35
CA ASP A 277 10.58 -7.24 -9.24
C ASP A 277 11.87 -6.44 -9.38
N ASN A 278 12.46 -6.39 -10.57
CA ASN A 278 13.67 -5.63 -10.84
C ASN A 278 13.44 -4.12 -10.67
N VAL A 279 12.36 -3.59 -11.22
CA VAL A 279 12.02 -2.17 -11.15
C VAL A 279 11.81 -1.73 -9.70
N GLU A 280 11.01 -2.47 -8.92
CA GLU A 280 10.79 -2.15 -7.50
C GLU A 280 12.08 -2.24 -6.68
N SER A 281 12.91 -3.24 -6.95
CA SER A 281 14.22 -3.41 -6.31
C SER A 281 15.14 -2.22 -6.60
N VAL A 282 15.23 -1.80 -7.86
CA VAL A 282 16.05 -0.67 -8.30
C VAL A 282 15.54 0.65 -7.72
N LYS A 283 14.21 0.87 -7.70
CA LYS A 283 13.62 2.04 -7.02
C LYS A 283 14.06 2.14 -5.56
N LYS A 284 14.00 1.03 -4.83
CA LYS A 284 14.44 0.98 -3.42
C LYS A 284 15.95 1.21 -3.29
N THR A 285 16.76 0.58 -4.14
CA THR A 285 18.21 0.74 -4.15
C THR A 285 18.63 2.17 -4.43
N LEU A 286 17.97 2.87 -5.35
CA LEU A 286 18.24 4.27 -5.68
C LEU A 286 17.89 5.25 -4.56
N SER A 287 17.13 4.83 -3.54
CA SER A 287 16.95 5.63 -2.32
C SER A 287 18.19 5.62 -1.39
N GLN A 288 19.10 4.67 -1.60
CA GLN A 288 20.30 4.48 -0.77
C GLN A 288 21.62 4.58 -1.57
N SER A 289 21.57 4.32 -2.88
CA SER A 289 22.75 4.23 -3.77
C SER A 289 22.64 5.22 -4.93
N GLU A 290 23.78 5.66 -5.46
CA GLU A 290 23.85 6.62 -6.57
C GLU A 290 23.48 6.01 -7.94
N SER A 291 23.52 4.69 -8.06
CA SER A 291 23.08 3.99 -9.27
C SER A 291 22.67 2.56 -8.97
N ALA A 292 21.84 1.99 -9.84
CA ALA A 292 21.46 0.58 -9.85
C ALA A 292 21.30 0.10 -11.30
N THR A 293 21.37 -1.21 -11.52
CA THR A 293 21.20 -1.81 -12.85
C THR A 293 20.01 -2.74 -12.84
N ILE A 294 19.19 -2.66 -13.88
CA ILE A 294 18.10 -3.60 -14.17
C ILE A 294 18.63 -4.58 -15.20
N SER A 295 18.53 -5.87 -14.89
CA SER A 295 19.01 -6.95 -15.76
C SER A 295 17.91 -8.00 -15.91
N ILE A 296 17.49 -8.26 -17.15
CA ILE A 296 16.53 -9.32 -17.51
C ILE A 296 17.12 -10.05 -18.70
N PHE A 297 17.35 -11.37 -18.56
CA PHE A 297 18.00 -12.21 -19.54
C PHE A 297 17.07 -13.34 -19.99
N ASP A 298 17.28 -13.83 -21.22
CA ASP A 298 16.62 -15.04 -21.77
C ASP A 298 15.07 -14.98 -21.78
N GLN A 299 14.47 -13.78 -21.80
CA GLN A 299 13.01 -13.60 -21.81
C GLN A 299 12.44 -13.17 -23.16
N LEU A 300 13.25 -12.50 -23.96
CA LEU A 300 12.87 -11.93 -25.26
C LEU A 300 13.80 -12.44 -26.36
N GLU A 301 13.24 -12.61 -27.55
CA GLU A 301 13.97 -12.98 -28.77
C GLU A 301 13.56 -12.00 -29.89
N ASP A 302 14.49 -11.67 -30.78
CA ASP A 302 14.19 -10.91 -31.98
C ASP A 302 13.50 -11.77 -33.06
N GLU A 303 13.22 -11.18 -34.25
CA GLU A 303 12.56 -11.86 -35.37
C GLU A 303 13.40 -13.02 -35.91
N ASP A 304 14.72 -13.02 -35.71
CA ASP A 304 15.66 -14.07 -36.12
C ASP A 304 15.86 -15.13 -35.02
N GLY A 305 15.21 -14.99 -33.86
CA GLY A 305 15.33 -15.89 -32.72
C GLY A 305 16.58 -15.66 -31.87
N SER A 306 17.27 -14.53 -32.05
CA SER A 306 18.41 -14.16 -31.21
C SER A 306 17.92 -13.58 -29.86
N PRO A 307 18.55 -13.95 -28.72
CA PRO A 307 18.14 -13.44 -27.44
C PRO A 307 18.35 -11.93 -27.32
N ILE A 308 17.38 -11.25 -26.72
CA ILE A 308 17.47 -9.83 -26.38
C ILE A 308 17.61 -9.71 -24.86
N ASP A 309 18.78 -9.29 -24.44
CA ASP A 309 19.07 -9.01 -23.05
C ASP A 309 18.76 -7.53 -22.72
N ILE A 310 18.12 -7.35 -21.58
CA ILE A 310 17.89 -6.02 -21.02
C ILE A 310 18.91 -5.80 -19.91
N GLU A 311 19.84 -4.89 -20.13
CA GLU A 311 20.79 -4.45 -19.11
C GLU A 311 20.85 -2.92 -19.14
N VAL A 312 20.16 -2.26 -18.19
CA VAL A 312 20.03 -0.80 -18.17
C VAL A 312 20.48 -0.27 -16.81
N LYS A 313 21.52 0.56 -16.82
CA LYS A 313 21.98 1.28 -15.63
C LYS A 313 21.16 2.56 -15.46
N LEU A 314 20.57 2.74 -14.29
CA LEU A 314 19.85 3.94 -13.89
C LEU A 314 20.59 4.66 -12.76
N THR A 315 20.91 5.93 -12.94
CA THR A 315 21.49 6.77 -11.90
C THR A 315 20.39 7.43 -11.05
N ARG A 316 20.69 7.75 -9.78
CA ARG A 316 19.77 8.51 -8.92
C ARG A 316 19.37 9.84 -9.54
N GLU A 317 20.30 10.57 -10.13
CA GLU A 317 20.02 11.85 -10.80
C GLU A 317 18.99 11.68 -11.92
N LYS A 318 19.16 10.69 -12.79
CA LYS A 318 18.20 10.38 -13.84
C LYS A 318 16.85 9.98 -13.27
N PHE A 319 16.84 9.07 -12.28
CA PHE A 319 15.64 8.64 -11.57
C PHE A 319 14.89 9.84 -10.97
N GLU A 320 15.57 10.68 -10.21
CA GLU A 320 14.95 11.88 -9.60
C GLU A 320 14.42 12.86 -10.64
N SER A 321 15.12 13.02 -11.77
CA SER A 321 14.62 13.87 -12.88
C SER A 321 13.31 13.34 -13.47
N MET A 322 13.18 12.02 -13.59
CA MET A 322 11.98 11.36 -14.13
C MET A 322 10.78 11.49 -13.19
N ILE A 323 10.98 11.32 -11.89
CA ILE A 323 9.88 11.33 -10.91
C ILE A 323 9.55 12.73 -10.38
N ARG A 324 10.38 13.73 -10.65
CA ARG A 324 10.18 15.11 -10.18
C ARG A 324 8.78 15.66 -10.46
N PRO A 325 8.18 15.47 -11.66
CA PRO A 325 6.81 15.94 -11.90
C PRO A 325 5.77 15.27 -11.00
N LEU A 326 5.95 13.97 -10.66
CA LEU A 326 5.04 13.27 -9.75
C LEU A 326 5.18 13.82 -8.32
N VAL A 327 6.41 14.05 -7.86
CA VAL A 327 6.65 14.64 -6.55
C VAL A 327 6.13 16.09 -6.49
N GLN A 328 6.32 16.88 -7.56
CA GLN A 328 5.74 18.22 -7.64
C GLN A 328 4.22 18.19 -7.52
N ARG A 329 3.55 17.25 -8.18
CA ARG A 329 2.10 17.04 -8.06
C ARG A 329 1.65 16.84 -6.61
N THR A 330 2.46 16.14 -5.79
CA THR A 330 2.12 15.96 -4.36
C THR A 330 2.19 17.28 -3.60
N LEU A 331 3.14 18.15 -3.93
CA LEU A 331 3.27 19.48 -3.32
C LEU A 331 2.12 20.42 -3.74
N ASP A 332 1.71 20.34 -5.01
CA ASP A 332 0.57 21.12 -5.51
C ASP A 332 -0.74 20.70 -4.80
N LEU A 333 -0.91 19.41 -4.54
CA LEU A 333 -2.06 18.90 -3.77
C LEU A 333 -2.04 19.34 -2.31
N ILE A 334 -0.88 19.58 -1.71
CA ILE A 334 -0.79 20.20 -0.37
C ILE A 334 -1.32 21.62 -0.46
N ASP A 335 -0.86 22.42 -1.42
CA ASP A 335 -1.31 23.81 -1.56
C ASP A 335 -2.82 23.87 -1.80
N ASP A 336 -3.35 23.01 -2.68
CA ASP A 336 -4.79 22.89 -2.92
C ASP A 336 -5.58 22.57 -1.65
N LEU A 337 -5.06 21.68 -0.80
CA LEU A 337 -5.72 21.32 0.46
C LEU A 337 -5.69 22.47 1.45
N LEU A 338 -4.55 23.14 1.62
CA LEU A 338 -4.39 24.29 2.51
C LEU A 338 -5.33 25.44 2.10
N GLU A 339 -5.44 25.72 0.79
CA GLU A 339 -6.36 26.73 0.27
C GLU A 339 -7.83 26.37 0.53
N LYS A 340 -8.23 25.14 0.21
CA LYS A 340 -9.62 24.66 0.40
C LYS A 340 -10.07 24.67 1.86
N THR A 341 -9.16 24.39 2.78
CA THR A 341 -9.47 24.29 4.21
C THR A 341 -9.24 25.60 4.97
N ALA A 342 -8.70 26.62 4.29
CA ALA A 342 -8.29 27.88 4.90
C ALA A 342 -7.31 27.72 6.09
N TYR A 343 -6.46 26.67 6.04
CA TYR A 343 -5.35 26.48 6.96
C TYR A 343 -4.06 27.00 6.32
N PRO A 344 -3.54 28.18 6.74
CA PRO A 344 -2.23 28.63 6.27
C PRO A 344 -1.14 27.67 6.72
N ILE A 345 -0.10 27.49 5.89
CA ILE A 345 1.02 26.60 6.21
C ILE A 345 1.68 26.96 7.55
N ASP A 346 1.66 28.24 7.95
CA ASP A 346 2.24 28.70 9.21
C ASP A 346 1.50 28.15 10.44
N THR A 347 0.23 27.78 10.30
CA THR A 347 -0.55 27.14 11.36
C THR A 347 -0.31 25.65 11.48
N ILE A 348 0.30 25.01 10.48
CA ILE A 348 0.68 23.61 10.52
C ILE A 348 1.97 23.48 11.35
N ASP A 349 1.89 22.79 12.48
CA ASP A 349 3.07 22.56 13.33
C ASP A 349 4.06 21.62 12.67
N ASN A 350 3.56 20.48 12.16
CA ASN A 350 4.41 19.48 11.51
C ASN A 350 3.73 18.82 10.32
N ILE A 351 4.55 18.44 9.34
CA ILE A 351 4.18 17.56 8.23
C ILE A 351 4.75 16.17 8.55
N LEU A 352 3.85 15.20 8.77
CA LEU A 352 4.21 13.83 9.12
C LEU A 352 4.35 12.99 7.85
N LEU A 353 5.54 12.47 7.57
CA LEU A 353 5.78 11.63 6.41
C LEU A 353 5.47 10.16 6.76
N VAL A 354 4.54 9.57 6.04
CA VAL A 354 4.20 8.14 6.10
C VAL A 354 4.14 7.54 4.71
N GLY A 355 4.08 6.22 4.62
CA GLY A 355 4.10 5.50 3.35
C GLY A 355 5.51 5.23 2.80
N GLY A 356 5.63 4.19 1.99
CA GLY A 356 6.93 3.72 1.47
C GLY A 356 7.58 4.67 0.47
N SER A 357 6.79 5.38 -0.34
CA SER A 357 7.30 6.33 -1.33
C SER A 357 7.85 7.61 -0.69
N SER A 358 7.49 7.90 0.56
CA SER A 358 8.07 8.99 1.35
C SER A 358 9.55 8.77 1.71
N CYS A 359 10.06 7.53 1.55
CA CYS A 359 11.48 7.21 1.73
C CYS A 359 12.37 7.72 0.60
N ILE A 360 11.80 8.12 -0.54
CA ILE A 360 12.57 8.62 -1.69
C ILE A 360 13.19 9.97 -1.33
N PRO A 361 14.54 10.12 -1.45
CA PRO A 361 15.25 11.34 -1.01
C PRO A 361 14.71 12.63 -1.62
N LEU A 362 14.32 12.59 -2.88
CA LEU A 362 13.73 13.74 -3.60
C LEU A 362 12.46 14.25 -2.92
N VAL A 363 11.60 13.35 -2.41
CA VAL A 363 10.36 13.72 -1.72
C VAL A 363 10.68 14.60 -0.51
N ARG A 364 11.52 14.09 0.39
CA ARG A 364 11.93 14.84 1.58
C ARG A 364 12.62 16.16 1.24
N LYS A 365 13.52 16.12 0.24
CA LYS A 365 14.23 17.31 -0.22
C LYS A 365 13.26 18.41 -0.67
N MET A 366 12.34 18.10 -1.57
CA MET A 366 11.39 19.09 -2.10
C MET A 366 10.45 19.63 -1.03
N LEU A 367 10.01 18.79 -0.08
CA LEU A 367 9.21 19.24 1.06
C LEU A 367 9.99 20.17 1.99
N CYS A 368 11.24 19.82 2.33
CA CYS A 368 12.10 20.68 3.15
C CYS A 368 12.41 22.01 2.47
N ASP A 369 12.67 21.99 1.16
CA ASP A 369 12.99 23.20 0.37
C ASP A 369 11.78 24.16 0.33
N LYS A 370 10.53 23.63 0.29
CA LYS A 370 9.31 24.43 0.19
C LYS A 370 8.75 24.89 1.54
N TYR A 371 8.71 24.00 2.53
CA TYR A 371 7.97 24.24 3.79
C TYR A 371 8.89 24.41 5.01
N GLY A 372 10.19 24.21 4.85
CA GLY A 372 11.19 24.28 5.91
C GLY A 372 11.45 22.92 6.58
N LYS A 373 12.73 22.66 6.88
CA LYS A 373 13.18 21.38 7.45
C LYS A 373 12.56 21.09 8.82
N ASP A 374 12.33 22.12 9.62
CA ASP A 374 11.86 21.99 11.00
C ASP A 374 10.38 21.51 11.07
N LYS A 375 9.60 21.74 10.00
CA LYS A 375 8.23 21.24 9.89
C LYS A 375 8.15 19.76 9.49
N ILE A 376 9.19 19.21 8.88
CA ILE A 376 9.14 17.85 8.31
C ILE A 376 9.55 16.81 9.33
N LEU A 377 8.62 15.99 9.78
CA LEU A 377 8.88 14.83 10.64
C LEU A 377 8.78 13.53 9.83
N SER A 378 9.78 12.69 9.97
CA SER A 378 9.83 11.37 9.36
C SER A 378 10.48 10.39 10.34
N SER A 379 9.87 9.22 10.51
CA SER A 379 10.51 8.10 11.20
C SER A 379 11.59 7.47 10.29
N GLU A 380 12.39 6.57 10.83
CA GLU A 380 13.35 5.78 10.04
C GLU A 380 12.63 4.85 9.04
N LYS A 381 11.41 4.40 9.39
CA LYS A 381 10.59 3.49 8.57
C LYS A 381 9.16 4.05 8.45
N PRO A 382 8.94 5.09 7.64
CA PRO A 382 7.63 5.74 7.51
C PRO A 382 6.50 4.78 7.10
N MET A 383 6.83 3.69 6.39
CA MET A 383 5.89 2.67 5.96
C MET A 383 5.32 1.81 7.10
N LEU A 384 5.88 1.90 8.31
CA LEU A 384 5.43 1.11 9.46
C LEU A 384 4.61 1.95 10.45
N ALA A 385 4.67 3.27 10.36
CA ALA A 385 4.11 4.22 11.33
C ALA A 385 2.62 4.01 11.60
N ILE A 386 1.83 3.75 10.55
CA ILE A 386 0.38 3.55 10.67
C ILE A 386 0.05 2.31 11.51
N ALA A 387 0.74 1.18 11.26
CA ALA A 387 0.54 -0.04 12.04
C ALA A 387 1.02 0.12 13.49
N GLU A 388 2.11 0.84 13.71
CA GLU A 388 2.63 1.16 15.04
C GLU A 388 1.62 1.99 15.84
N GLY A 389 1.03 3.03 15.25
CA GLY A 389 -0.02 3.83 15.87
C GLY A 389 -1.27 3.01 16.20
N ALA A 390 -1.69 2.12 15.30
CA ALA A 390 -2.78 1.19 15.55
C ALA A 390 -2.48 0.24 16.72
N ALA A 391 -1.23 -0.24 16.84
CA ALA A 391 -0.81 -1.11 17.94
C ALA A 391 -0.78 -0.36 19.28
N ILE A 392 -0.38 0.91 19.29
CA ILE A 392 -0.42 1.77 20.48
C ILE A 392 -1.85 1.88 20.98
N LEU A 393 -2.80 2.21 20.10
CA LEU A 393 -4.21 2.31 20.46
C LEU A 393 -4.76 0.94 20.91
N SER A 394 -4.45 -0.13 20.19
CA SER A 394 -4.90 -1.48 20.51
C SER A 394 -4.49 -1.90 21.93
N HIS A 395 -3.26 -1.56 22.32
CA HIS A 395 -2.76 -1.80 23.68
C HIS A 395 -3.53 -1.01 24.74
N SER A 396 -3.84 0.26 24.47
CA SER A 396 -4.59 1.11 25.42
C SER A 396 -6.04 0.67 25.62
N LEU A 397 -6.66 0.08 24.58
CA LEU A 397 -8.02 -0.46 24.68
C LEU A 397 -8.09 -1.78 25.46
N GLY A 398 -6.98 -2.52 25.59
CA GLY A 398 -6.97 -3.84 26.23
C GLY A 398 -7.78 -4.88 25.46
N THR A 399 -7.88 -6.09 25.99
CA THR A 399 -8.74 -7.16 25.44
C THR A 399 -10.11 -7.25 26.12
N GLU A 400 -10.35 -6.41 27.14
CA GLU A 400 -11.60 -6.31 27.89
C GLU A 400 -12.34 -5.02 27.51
N VAL A 401 -13.07 -5.05 26.39
CA VAL A 401 -14.16 -4.11 26.16
C VAL A 401 -15.44 -4.93 26.11
N GLU A 402 -15.84 -5.47 27.24
CA GLU A 402 -17.27 -5.67 27.49
C GLU A 402 -17.83 -4.30 27.82
N CYS A 403 -18.66 -3.78 26.94
CA CYS A 403 -19.47 -2.61 27.23
C CYS A 403 -20.33 -2.95 28.46
N PRO A 404 -20.21 -2.26 29.62
CA PRO A 404 -21.00 -2.59 30.81
C PRO A 404 -22.50 -2.40 30.60
N HIS A 405 -22.95 -1.91 29.43
CA HIS A 405 -24.34 -1.52 29.17
C HIS A 405 -25.00 -2.23 27.99
N CYS A 406 -24.30 -3.13 27.29
CA CYS A 406 -24.85 -3.91 26.19
C CYS A 406 -24.33 -5.36 26.23
N GLY A 407 -24.65 -6.03 27.37
CA GLY A 407 -24.33 -7.44 27.59
C GLY A 407 -24.67 -8.40 26.46
#